data_4ffe06c952055968e192f0a86b743bd1
#
_entry.id   4ffe06c952055968e192f0a86b743bd1
#
_cell.length_a   1.000
_cell.length_b   1.000
_cell.length_c   1.000
_cell.angle_alpha   90.00
_cell.angle_beta   90.00
_cell.angle_gamma   90.00
#
_symmetry.space_group_name_H-M   'P 1'
#
loop_
_entity.id
_entity.type
_entity.pdbx_description
1 polymer ?
#
loop_
_entity_poly.entity_id
_entity_poly.type
_entity_poly.pdbx_seq_one_letter_code
_entity_poly.pdbx_strand_id
1 'polypeptide(L)'
;MVRYLPAFMLITDISFMLYWTMVFFRLLPDEYLFSDYKNPVVSDWNYSFYPLDLLISLTGLVSIALWRRGADSWRPLCLVSLTLTFCSGLQAIAFWALRGEFDLGWWAVNIFLMIYPVVFSHKLVAQFHGKS
;
A
#
# COMPACT_ATOMS: atom_id res chain seq x y z
N MET A 1 8.08 -14.40 -10.46
CA MET A 1 8.02 -13.16 -9.64
C MET A 1 9.37 -12.96 -8.98
N VAL A 2 9.80 -11.72 -8.78
CA VAL A 2 11.08 -11.39 -8.13
C VAL A 2 11.12 -11.96 -6.71
N ARG A 3 12.29 -12.48 -6.31
CA ARG A 3 12.51 -13.03 -4.96
C ARG A 3 12.10 -12.01 -3.89
N TYR A 4 11.44 -12.46 -2.87
CA TYR A 4 10.89 -11.70 -1.75
C TYR A 4 9.71 -10.77 -2.07
N LEU A 5 9.46 -10.40 -3.33
CA LEU A 5 8.33 -9.52 -3.66
C LEU A 5 6.98 -10.04 -3.14
N PRO A 6 6.64 -11.34 -3.28
CA PRO A 6 5.38 -11.83 -2.73
C PRO A 6 5.24 -11.64 -1.22
N ALA A 7 6.32 -11.74 -0.47
CA ALA A 7 6.30 -11.53 0.97
C ALA A 7 6.00 -10.06 1.32
N PHE A 8 6.65 -9.12 0.65
CA PHE A 8 6.37 -7.68 0.84
C PHE A 8 4.93 -7.34 0.49
N MET A 9 4.42 -7.84 -0.62
CA MET A 9 3.04 -7.61 -1.04
C MET A 9 2.05 -8.21 -0.05
N LEU A 10 2.26 -9.46 0.40
CA LEU A 10 1.38 -10.10 1.38
C LEU A 10 1.35 -9.35 2.71
N ILE A 11 2.50 -8.92 3.21
CA ILE A 11 2.58 -8.14 4.45
C ILE A 11 1.78 -6.84 4.29
N THR A 12 1.97 -6.11 3.20
CA THR A 12 1.28 -4.84 2.93
C THR A 12 -0.23 -5.05 2.78
N ASP A 13 -0.63 -5.97 1.92
CA ASP A 13 -2.03 -6.19 1.56
C ASP A 13 -2.85 -6.70 2.75
N ILE A 14 -2.29 -7.64 3.51
CA ILE A 14 -2.94 -8.15 4.72
C ILE A 14 -2.98 -7.07 5.81
N SER A 15 -1.91 -6.27 5.95
CA SER A 15 -1.88 -5.17 6.92
C SER A 15 -2.95 -4.12 6.62
N PHE A 16 -3.16 -3.76 5.36
CA PHE A 16 -4.25 -2.85 4.98
C PHE A 16 -5.63 -3.43 5.31
N MET A 17 -5.86 -4.70 5.01
CA MET A 17 -7.13 -5.36 5.34
C MET A 17 -7.37 -5.38 6.85
N LEU A 18 -6.36 -5.70 7.65
CA LEU A 18 -6.45 -5.69 9.11
C LEU A 18 -6.69 -4.28 9.65
N TYR A 19 -5.95 -3.29 9.16
CA TYR A 19 -6.12 -1.89 9.58
C TYR A 19 -7.56 -1.41 9.37
N TRP A 20 -8.10 -1.58 8.16
CA TRP A 20 -9.46 -1.13 7.86
C TRP A 20 -10.53 -1.94 8.58
N THR A 21 -10.29 -3.23 8.82
CA THR A 21 -11.16 -4.04 9.67
C THR A 21 -11.22 -3.48 11.09
N MET A 22 -10.06 -3.15 11.68
CA MET A 22 -10.01 -2.54 13.01
C MET A 22 -10.68 -1.17 13.06
N VAL A 23 -10.51 -0.36 12.01
CA VAL A 23 -11.14 0.96 11.90
C VAL A 23 -12.67 0.83 11.85
N PHE A 24 -13.22 0.01 10.97
CA PHE A 24 -14.67 -0.12 10.79
C PHE A 24 -15.37 -0.79 11.97
N PHE A 25 -14.73 -1.75 12.63
CA PHE A 25 -15.27 -2.38 13.83
C PHE A 25 -14.93 -1.62 15.12
N ARG A 26 -14.30 -0.44 15.02
CA ARG A 26 -13.91 0.40 16.14
C ARG A 26 -13.13 -0.33 17.24
N LEU A 27 -12.22 -1.20 16.83
CA LEU A 27 -11.39 -1.98 17.74
C LEU A 27 -10.26 -1.16 18.37
N LEU A 28 -9.91 -0.01 17.76
CA LEU A 28 -8.93 0.95 18.26
C LEU A 28 -9.59 2.31 18.45
N PRO A 29 -9.25 3.06 19.54
CA PRO A 29 -9.63 4.45 19.68
C PRO A 29 -9.10 5.29 18.53
N ASP A 30 -9.88 6.30 18.08
CA ASP A 30 -9.50 7.16 16.95
C ASP A 30 -8.17 7.90 17.18
N GLU A 31 -7.83 8.19 18.44
CA GLU A 31 -6.57 8.85 18.84
C GLU A 31 -5.31 8.06 18.44
N TYR A 32 -5.41 6.75 18.23
CA TYR A 32 -4.31 5.87 17.79
C TYR A 32 -4.24 5.70 16.28
N LEU A 33 -5.24 6.18 15.53
CA LEU A 33 -5.31 5.97 14.09
C LEU A 33 -4.51 7.02 13.31
N PHE A 34 -4.67 8.31 13.68
CA PHE A 34 -3.99 9.42 13.02
C PHE A 34 -4.05 10.69 13.85
N SER A 35 -3.15 11.64 13.56
CA SER A 35 -3.14 12.96 14.20
C SER A 35 -4.36 13.78 13.81
N ASP A 36 -4.77 14.71 14.69
CA ASP A 36 -5.89 15.63 14.46
C ASP A 36 -7.23 14.91 14.13
N TYR A 37 -7.43 13.77 14.75
CA TYR A 37 -8.57 12.86 14.51
C TYR A 37 -9.95 13.49 14.81
N LYS A 38 -10.01 14.57 15.56
CA LYS A 38 -11.23 15.34 15.86
C LYS A 38 -11.63 16.29 14.72
N ASN A 39 -10.71 16.59 13.81
CA ASN A 39 -10.98 17.43 12.66
C ASN A 39 -11.72 16.62 11.60
N PRO A 40 -12.97 16.96 11.25
CA PRO A 40 -13.75 16.17 10.28
C PRO A 40 -13.12 16.10 8.90
N VAL A 41 -12.45 17.14 8.44
CA VAL A 41 -11.76 17.16 7.14
C VAL A 41 -10.58 16.16 7.13
N VAL A 42 -9.80 16.11 8.21
CA VAL A 42 -8.70 15.16 8.34
C VAL A 42 -9.23 13.73 8.45
N SER A 43 -10.32 13.53 9.16
CA SER A 43 -11.00 12.24 9.25
C SER A 43 -11.47 11.76 7.88
N ASP A 44 -12.15 12.62 7.12
CA ASP A 44 -12.61 12.31 5.76
C ASP A 44 -11.44 12.00 4.82
N TRP A 45 -10.35 12.77 4.94
CA TRP A 45 -9.13 12.50 4.19
C TRP A 45 -8.56 11.10 4.52
N ASN A 46 -8.49 10.74 5.80
CA ASN A 46 -8.02 9.41 6.20
C ASN A 46 -8.92 8.29 5.63
N TYR A 47 -10.24 8.42 5.76
CA TYR A 47 -11.17 7.44 5.20
C TYR A 47 -11.16 7.38 3.67
N SER A 48 -10.73 8.43 2.98
CA SER A 48 -10.60 8.42 1.52
C SER A 48 -9.54 7.45 1.01
N PHE A 49 -8.61 7.01 1.87
CA PHE A 49 -7.65 5.96 1.52
C PHE A 49 -8.26 4.56 1.44
N TYR A 50 -9.41 4.33 2.05
CA TYR A 50 -10.02 3.00 2.07
C TYR A 50 -10.23 2.39 0.69
N PRO A 51 -10.85 3.07 -0.29
CA PRO A 51 -10.98 2.51 -1.63
C PRO A 51 -9.64 2.21 -2.31
N LEU A 52 -8.65 3.08 -2.12
CA LEU A 52 -7.32 2.89 -2.66
C LEU A 52 -6.62 1.68 -2.04
N ASP A 53 -6.62 1.57 -0.72
CA ASP A 53 -5.99 0.47 0.00
C ASP A 53 -6.69 -0.87 -0.29
N LEU A 54 -8.01 -0.85 -0.49
CA LEU A 54 -8.77 -2.02 -0.93
C LEU A 54 -8.33 -2.48 -2.33
N LEU A 55 -8.17 -1.54 -3.28
CA LEU A 55 -7.67 -1.84 -4.62
C LEU A 55 -6.24 -2.37 -4.60
N ILE A 56 -5.38 -1.82 -3.76
CA ILE A 56 -4.01 -2.31 -3.56
C ILE A 56 -4.05 -3.77 -3.11
N SER A 57 -4.79 -4.07 -2.05
CA SER A 57 -4.88 -5.42 -1.51
C SER A 57 -5.49 -6.40 -2.50
N LEU A 58 -6.56 -6.02 -3.19
CA LEU A 58 -7.21 -6.85 -4.18
C LEU A 58 -6.28 -7.16 -5.36
N THR A 59 -5.67 -6.14 -5.95
CA THR A 59 -4.76 -6.31 -7.10
C THR A 59 -3.50 -7.10 -6.71
N GLY A 60 -2.97 -6.86 -5.53
CA GLY A 60 -1.80 -7.57 -5.03
C GLY A 60 -2.07 -9.06 -4.77
N LEU A 61 -3.11 -9.37 -4.02
CA LEU A 61 -3.47 -10.75 -3.69
C LEU A 61 -3.86 -11.55 -4.93
N VAL A 62 -4.63 -10.96 -5.85
CA VAL A 62 -5.00 -11.62 -7.13
C VAL A 62 -3.76 -11.83 -7.99
N SER A 63 -2.84 -10.87 -8.04
CA SER A 63 -1.57 -11.02 -8.76
C SER A 63 -0.75 -12.21 -8.25
N ILE A 64 -0.63 -12.36 -6.93
CA ILE A 64 0.08 -13.49 -6.32
C ILE A 64 -0.63 -14.83 -6.64
N ALA A 65 -1.96 -14.84 -6.58
CA ALA A 65 -2.73 -16.05 -6.91
C ALA A 65 -2.55 -16.47 -8.39
N LEU A 66 -2.58 -15.50 -9.31
CA LEU A 66 -2.34 -15.74 -10.73
C LEU A 66 -0.91 -16.25 -11.00
N TRP A 67 0.07 -15.63 -10.34
CA TRP A 67 1.47 -16.10 -10.44
C TRP A 67 1.62 -17.54 -9.99
N ARG A 68 1.02 -17.92 -8.86
CA ARG A 68 1.06 -19.31 -8.36
C ARG A 68 0.39 -20.30 -9.31
N ARG A 69 -0.57 -19.84 -10.10
CA ARG A 69 -1.26 -20.65 -11.12
C ARG A 69 -0.53 -20.67 -12.48
N GLY A 70 0.58 -19.95 -12.60
CA GLY A 70 1.34 -19.85 -13.85
C GLY A 70 0.69 -18.99 -14.93
N ALA A 71 -0.30 -18.15 -14.58
CA ALA A 71 -1.00 -17.29 -15.53
C ALA A 71 -0.25 -15.98 -15.74
N ASP A 72 0.16 -15.64 -16.96
CA ASP A 72 0.98 -14.46 -17.28
C ASP A 72 0.34 -13.12 -16.92
N SER A 73 -0.97 -13.07 -16.79
CA SER A 73 -1.73 -11.87 -16.38
C SER A 73 -1.36 -11.34 -14.99
N TRP A 74 -0.61 -12.09 -14.18
CA TRP A 74 -0.09 -11.57 -12.91
C TRP A 74 0.83 -10.37 -13.10
N ARG A 75 1.56 -10.27 -14.19
CA ARG A 75 2.60 -9.25 -14.43
C ARG A 75 2.04 -7.82 -14.44
N PRO A 76 1.09 -7.48 -15.35
CA PRO A 76 0.52 -6.14 -15.35
C PRO A 76 -0.21 -5.82 -14.05
N LEU A 77 -0.91 -6.79 -13.48
CA LEU A 77 -1.65 -6.59 -12.24
C LEU A 77 -0.72 -6.32 -11.04
N CYS A 78 0.43 -6.99 -10.99
CA CYS A 78 1.48 -6.74 -10.01
C CYS A 78 2.02 -5.31 -10.10
N LEU A 79 2.30 -4.83 -11.31
CA LEU A 79 2.75 -3.44 -11.52
C LEU A 79 1.69 -2.43 -11.10
N VAL A 80 0.42 -2.68 -11.39
CA VAL A 80 -0.69 -1.84 -10.93
C VAL A 80 -0.71 -1.77 -9.40
N SER A 81 -0.64 -2.91 -8.72
CA SER A 81 -0.62 -2.96 -7.25
C SER A 81 0.56 -2.18 -6.67
N LEU A 82 1.77 -2.38 -7.20
CA LEU A 82 2.97 -1.67 -6.74
C LEU A 82 2.87 -0.16 -6.97
N THR A 83 2.34 0.26 -8.12
CA THR A 83 2.14 1.68 -8.43
C THR A 83 1.14 2.32 -7.47
N LEU A 84 0.01 1.67 -7.22
CA LEU A 84 -0.99 2.16 -6.28
C LEU A 84 -0.44 2.23 -4.85
N THR A 85 0.36 1.25 -4.44
CA THR A 85 1.03 1.24 -3.13
C THR A 85 1.96 2.44 -2.97
N PHE A 86 2.76 2.73 -3.99
CA PHE A 86 3.61 3.92 -4.01
C PHE A 86 2.79 5.20 -3.89
N CYS A 87 1.71 5.33 -4.65
CA CYS A 87 0.82 6.49 -4.61
C CYS A 87 0.19 6.69 -3.23
N SER A 88 -0.23 5.62 -2.57
CA SER A 88 -0.78 5.69 -1.21
C SER A 88 0.24 6.27 -0.22
N GLY A 89 1.47 5.74 -0.22
CA GLY A 89 2.54 6.27 0.63
C GLY A 89 2.91 7.71 0.32
N LEU A 90 3.05 8.05 -0.95
CA LEU A 90 3.38 9.41 -1.41
C LEU A 90 2.31 10.42 -0.98
N GLN A 91 1.05 10.10 -1.16
CA GLN A 91 -0.06 10.99 -0.81
C GLN A 91 -0.13 11.24 0.70
N ALA A 92 0.09 10.22 1.51
CA ALA A 92 0.13 10.37 2.96
C ALA A 92 1.31 11.23 3.43
N ILE A 93 2.51 11.00 2.89
CA ILE A 93 3.70 11.81 3.21
C ILE A 93 3.52 13.26 2.80
N ALA A 94 3.01 13.52 1.59
CA ALA A 94 2.77 14.88 1.10
C ALA A 94 1.77 15.63 1.99
N PHE A 95 0.69 15.00 2.40
CA PHE A 95 -0.32 15.59 3.28
C PHE A 95 0.28 16.00 4.64
N TRP A 96 0.94 15.07 5.33
CA TRP A 96 1.52 15.35 6.65
C TRP A 96 2.69 16.33 6.58
N ALA A 97 3.48 16.31 5.50
CA ALA A 97 4.54 17.30 5.28
C ALA A 97 3.97 18.72 5.13
N LEU A 98 2.89 18.90 4.37
CA LEU A 98 2.21 20.19 4.21
C LEU A 98 1.61 20.69 5.52
N ARG A 99 1.17 19.79 6.39
CA ARG A 99 0.68 20.14 7.74
C ARG A 99 1.79 20.37 8.76
N GLY A 100 3.04 20.09 8.41
CA GLY A 100 4.18 20.18 9.33
C GLY A 100 4.15 19.17 10.47
N GLU A 101 3.48 18.03 10.28
CA GLU A 101 3.36 16.96 11.28
C GLU A 101 4.27 15.78 10.89
N PHE A 102 5.13 15.37 11.83
CA PHE A 102 6.19 14.39 11.62
C PHE A 102 6.11 13.27 12.66
N ASP A 103 5.06 12.48 12.62
CA ASP A 103 4.96 11.27 13.44
C ASP A 103 5.87 10.18 12.88
N LEU A 104 6.82 9.72 13.70
CA LEU A 104 7.84 8.77 13.26
C LEU A 104 7.23 7.44 12.77
N GLY A 105 6.22 6.92 13.45
CA GLY A 105 5.59 5.66 13.08
C GLY A 105 4.90 5.72 11.73
N TRP A 106 4.05 6.73 11.53
CA TRP A 106 3.34 6.93 10.27
C TRP A 106 4.27 7.27 9.11
N TRP A 107 5.30 8.07 9.34
CA TRP A 107 6.31 8.37 8.33
C TRP A 107 7.08 7.13 7.92
N ALA A 108 7.54 6.32 8.87
CA ALA A 108 8.27 5.09 8.57
C ALA A 108 7.44 4.12 7.71
N VAL A 109 6.16 3.89 8.06
CA VAL A 109 5.26 3.03 7.30
C VAL A 109 5.05 3.55 5.89
N ASN A 110 4.76 4.85 5.73
CA ASN A 110 4.47 5.42 4.41
C ASN A 110 5.72 5.54 3.54
N ILE A 111 6.89 5.81 4.10
CA ILE A 111 8.17 5.75 3.36
C ILE A 111 8.44 4.31 2.88
N PHE A 112 8.19 3.30 3.70
CA PHE A 112 8.28 1.90 3.29
C PHE A 112 7.36 1.61 2.10
N LEU A 113 6.11 2.09 2.11
CA LEU A 113 5.15 1.96 1.01
C LEU A 113 5.60 2.68 -0.28
N MET A 114 6.51 3.64 -0.20
CA MET A 114 7.10 4.31 -1.36
C MET A 114 8.33 3.57 -1.89
N ILE A 115 9.21 3.12 -1.00
CA ILE A 115 10.53 2.60 -1.39
C ILE A 115 10.42 1.20 -2.00
N TYR A 116 9.76 0.24 -1.33
CA TYR A 116 9.76 -1.13 -1.82
C TYR A 116 9.07 -1.29 -3.18
N PRO A 117 7.93 -0.61 -3.48
CA PRO A 117 7.34 -0.71 -4.80
C PRO A 117 8.27 -0.23 -5.92
N VAL A 118 9.01 0.85 -5.71
CA VAL A 118 9.95 1.38 -6.70
C VAL A 118 11.08 0.38 -6.97
N VAL A 119 11.69 -0.14 -5.91
CA VAL A 119 12.78 -1.12 -6.03
C VAL A 119 12.33 -2.38 -6.77
N PHE A 120 11.18 -2.93 -6.38
CA PHE A 120 10.69 -4.15 -7.00
C PHE A 120 10.10 -3.95 -8.40
N SER A 121 9.46 -2.82 -8.67
CA SER A 121 8.99 -2.47 -10.02
C SER A 121 10.14 -2.40 -11.00
N HIS A 122 11.24 -1.77 -10.64
CA HIS A 122 12.44 -1.72 -11.47
C HIS A 122 12.97 -3.13 -11.80
N LYS A 123 13.10 -3.97 -10.76
CA LYS A 123 13.55 -5.37 -10.95
C LYS A 123 12.58 -6.19 -11.80
N LEU A 124 11.28 -5.99 -11.60
CA LEU A 124 10.24 -6.70 -12.33
C LEU A 124 10.25 -6.34 -13.82
N VAL A 125 10.34 -5.05 -14.14
CA VAL A 125 10.42 -4.57 -15.53
C VAL A 125 11.69 -5.09 -16.21
N ALA A 126 12.82 -5.08 -15.51
CA ALA A 126 14.07 -5.65 -16.04
C ALA A 126 13.93 -7.13 -16.40
N GLN A 127 13.20 -7.92 -15.59
CA GLN A 127 12.91 -9.33 -15.91
C GLN A 127 12.04 -9.51 -17.15
N PHE A 128 11.13 -8.57 -17.43
CA PHE A 128 10.28 -8.63 -18.62
C PHE A 128 11.09 -8.43 -19.90
N HIS A 129 12.07 -7.53 -19.87
CA HIS A 129 12.95 -7.24 -21.01
C HIS A 129 14.00 -8.33 -21.24
N GLY A 130 14.47 -8.99 -20.21
CA GLY A 130 15.48 -10.05 -20.31
C GLY A 130 14.98 -11.38 -20.87
N LYS A 131 13.66 -11.49 -21.15
CA LYS A 131 13.03 -12.69 -21.74
C LYS A 131 12.59 -12.51 -23.19
N SER A 132 12.90 -11.38 -23.80
CA SER A 132 12.62 -11.08 -25.21
C SER A 132 13.77 -11.49 -26.13
#